data_6bfe847a8be44cd3ea307216bb9d30c3
#
_entry.id   6bfe847a8be44cd3ea307216bb9d30c3
#
_cell.length_a   1.000
_cell.length_b   1.000
_cell.length_c   1.000
_cell.angle_alpha   90.00
_cell.angle_beta   90.00
_cell.angle_gamma   90.00
#
_symmetry.space_group_name_H-M   'P 1'
#
loop_
_entity.id
_entity.type
_entity.pdbx_description
1 polymer ?
#
loop_
_entity_poly.entity_id
_entity_poly.type
_entity_poly.pdbx_seq_one_letter_code
_entity_poly.pdbx_strand_id
1 'polypeptide(L)'
;TYPRLGGKRKVMVYQLVDFFSLFYLNYMHKHKTPTTGWGALQRSPQFFAWAGLTFEILVSQHIRQLQNALRIGAVTGLYNWRGMTDDGDGSQIDLVIEWHGERTDYLCEIKFSENVFAINADYKQSLLDKISAFRESAQHIKSHSILLVMVTTMGVKRNVHSGCVNLEVTLDSLFD
;
A
#
# COMPACT_ATOMS: atom_id res chain seq x y z
N THR A 1 9.69 1.29 -11.00
CA THR A 1 10.05 2.07 -9.80
C THR A 1 9.34 3.39 -9.86
N TYR A 2 8.46 3.66 -8.92
CA TYR A 2 7.77 4.95 -8.85
C TYR A 2 8.67 5.98 -8.16
N PRO A 3 8.68 7.25 -8.63
CA PRO A 3 9.43 8.28 -7.96
C PRO A 3 8.91 8.49 -6.53
N ARG A 4 9.81 8.79 -5.59
CA ARG A 4 9.46 9.20 -4.23
C ARG A 4 9.30 10.71 -4.17
N LEU A 5 8.13 11.19 -3.74
CA LEU A 5 7.94 12.61 -3.42
C LEU A 5 8.15 12.82 -1.91
N GLY A 6 8.79 13.93 -1.53
CA GLY A 6 9.01 14.30 -0.13
C GLY A 6 10.46 14.28 0.36
N GLY A 7 11.42 13.80 -0.44
CA GLY A 7 12.84 13.80 -0.06
C GLY A 7 13.66 14.89 -0.75
N LYS A 8 14.63 15.49 -0.05
CA LYS A 8 15.56 16.51 -0.57
C LYS A 8 16.52 15.99 -1.68
N ARG A 9 16.52 14.70 -2.01
CA ARG A 9 17.29 14.07 -3.09
C ARG A 9 16.45 13.02 -3.80
N LYS A 10 16.45 13.01 -5.13
CA LYS A 10 15.95 11.88 -5.94
C LYS A 10 16.88 10.68 -5.71
N VAL A 11 16.54 9.84 -4.76
CA VAL A 11 17.24 8.57 -4.54
C VAL A 11 16.57 7.52 -5.42
N MET A 12 17.31 7.00 -6.39
CA MET A 12 16.86 5.87 -7.20
C MET A 12 16.94 4.61 -6.31
N VAL A 13 15.80 3.97 -6.07
CA VAL A 13 15.73 2.74 -5.30
C VAL A 13 15.43 1.59 -6.25
N TYR A 14 16.31 0.60 -6.25
CA TYR A 14 16.10 -0.65 -6.97
C TYR A 14 15.39 -1.64 -6.06
N GLN A 15 14.41 -2.33 -6.58
CA GLN A 15 13.66 -3.36 -5.86
C GLN A 15 13.63 -4.64 -6.69
N LEU A 16 13.94 -5.76 -6.07
CA LEU A 16 13.72 -7.08 -6.67
C LEU A 16 12.20 -7.31 -6.74
N VAL A 17 11.70 -7.61 -7.93
CA VAL A 17 10.26 -7.76 -8.19
C VAL A 17 9.87 -9.18 -8.63
N ASP A 18 10.84 -10.06 -8.83
CA ASP A 18 10.58 -11.47 -9.14
C ASP A 18 10.22 -12.25 -7.88
N PHE A 19 8.99 -12.76 -7.82
CA PHE A 19 8.45 -13.44 -6.64
C PHE A 19 9.18 -14.74 -6.30
N PHE A 20 9.65 -15.47 -7.31
CA PHE A 20 10.44 -16.68 -7.07
C PHE A 20 11.78 -16.34 -6.41
N SER A 21 12.50 -15.36 -6.94
CA SER A 21 13.77 -14.92 -6.36
C SER A 21 13.58 -14.38 -4.95
N LEU A 22 12.52 -13.61 -4.69
CA LEU A 22 12.18 -13.13 -3.34
C LEU A 22 11.94 -14.30 -2.38
N PHE A 23 11.17 -15.30 -2.80
CA PHE A 23 10.91 -16.50 -2.01
C PHE A 23 12.18 -17.32 -1.80
N TYR A 24 12.93 -17.58 -2.86
CA TYR A 24 14.19 -18.33 -2.81
C TYR A 24 15.18 -17.72 -1.83
N LEU A 25 15.45 -16.42 -1.94
CA LEU A 25 16.41 -15.72 -1.09
C LEU A 25 15.98 -15.67 0.37
N ASN A 26 14.69 -15.57 0.65
CA ASN A 26 14.19 -15.50 2.03
C ASN A 26 14.12 -16.87 2.71
N TYR A 27 13.72 -17.91 1.98
CA TYR A 27 13.35 -19.19 2.59
C TYR A 27 14.19 -20.38 2.13
N MET A 28 14.60 -20.44 0.88
CA MET A 28 15.31 -21.59 0.35
C MET A 28 16.83 -21.46 0.47
N HIS A 29 17.39 -20.29 0.15
CA HIS A 29 18.83 -20.09 0.16
C HIS A 29 19.45 -20.18 1.57
N LYS A 30 18.76 -19.67 2.58
CA LYS A 30 19.22 -19.66 3.97
C LYS A 30 19.08 -21.00 4.69
N HIS A 31 18.14 -21.85 4.26
CA HIS A 31 17.83 -23.11 4.92
C HIS A 31 18.10 -24.29 3.97
N LYS A 32 19.31 -24.84 4.04
CA LYS A 32 19.70 -26.04 3.26
C LYS A 32 18.83 -27.26 3.58
N THR A 33 18.21 -27.30 4.76
CA THR A 33 17.18 -28.25 5.16
C THR A 33 16.13 -27.51 6.01
N PRO A 34 14.87 -27.46 5.57
CA PRO A 34 13.81 -26.89 6.41
C PRO A 34 13.62 -27.82 7.62
N THR A 35 14.16 -27.44 8.77
CA THR A 35 13.91 -28.11 10.06
C THR A 35 12.46 -27.89 10.54
N THR A 36 11.81 -26.87 10.02
CA THR A 36 10.42 -26.51 10.29
C THR A 36 9.58 -26.78 9.05
N GLY A 37 8.51 -27.55 9.17
CA GLY A 37 7.60 -27.79 8.05
C GLY A 37 6.97 -26.51 7.51
N TRP A 38 6.59 -26.52 6.22
CA TRP A 38 5.99 -25.39 5.53
C TRP A 38 4.82 -24.73 6.30
N GLY A 39 3.95 -25.55 6.92
CA GLY A 39 2.81 -25.06 7.69
C GLY A 39 3.19 -24.24 8.94
N ALA A 40 4.36 -24.48 9.53
CA ALA A 40 4.85 -23.66 10.64
C ALA A 40 5.44 -22.34 10.12
N LEU A 41 6.11 -22.38 8.97
CA LEU A 41 6.65 -21.19 8.32
C LEU A 41 5.53 -20.20 7.93
N GLN A 42 4.46 -20.68 7.31
CA GLN A 42 3.31 -19.86 6.90
C GLN A 42 2.64 -19.12 8.05
N ARG A 43 2.78 -19.60 9.29
CA ARG A 43 2.23 -18.95 10.49
C ARG A 43 3.24 -18.07 11.22
N SER A 44 4.43 -17.89 10.66
CA SER A 44 5.48 -17.10 11.30
C SER A 44 5.33 -15.60 11.00
N PRO A 45 5.72 -14.71 11.93
CA PRO A 45 5.76 -13.27 11.68
C PRO A 45 6.60 -12.89 10.46
N GLN A 46 7.68 -13.64 10.20
CA GLN A 46 8.54 -13.42 9.04
C GLN A 46 7.80 -13.67 7.72
N PHE A 47 6.93 -14.68 7.68
CA PHE A 47 6.11 -14.94 6.51
C PHE A 47 5.11 -13.81 6.27
N PHE A 48 4.44 -13.33 7.31
CA PHE A 48 3.50 -12.21 7.19
C PHE A 48 4.18 -10.92 6.73
N ALA A 49 5.36 -10.62 7.26
CA ALA A 49 6.15 -9.47 6.81
C ALA A 49 6.55 -9.58 5.33
N TRP A 50 7.00 -10.78 4.92
CA TRP A 50 7.33 -11.06 3.52
C TRP A 50 6.10 -10.99 2.61
N ALA A 51 4.97 -11.58 3.03
CA ALA A 51 3.73 -11.57 2.27
C ALA A 51 3.19 -10.14 2.09
N GLY A 52 3.28 -9.30 3.13
CA GLY A 52 2.92 -7.89 3.06
C GLY A 52 3.74 -7.15 2.01
N LEU A 53 5.08 -7.24 2.08
CA LEU A 53 5.96 -6.63 1.09
C LEU A 53 5.72 -7.17 -0.33
N THR A 54 5.48 -8.46 -0.46
CA THR A 54 5.21 -9.11 -1.75
C THR A 54 3.88 -8.64 -2.33
N PHE A 55 2.88 -8.44 -1.48
CA PHE A 55 1.58 -7.92 -1.90
C PHE A 55 1.68 -6.46 -2.39
N GLU A 56 2.47 -5.60 -1.72
CA GLU A 56 2.75 -4.25 -2.22
C GLU A 56 3.40 -4.28 -3.62
N ILE A 57 4.37 -5.20 -3.84
CA ILE A 57 4.99 -5.40 -5.15
C ILE A 57 3.96 -5.86 -6.18
N LEU A 58 3.11 -6.82 -5.82
CA LEU A 58 2.04 -7.32 -6.70
C LEU A 58 1.12 -6.18 -7.15
N VAL A 59 0.62 -5.39 -6.21
CA VAL A 59 -0.24 -4.23 -6.52
C VAL A 59 0.49 -3.26 -7.44
N SER A 60 1.77 -3.00 -7.20
CA SER A 60 2.58 -2.11 -8.05
C SER A 60 2.78 -2.61 -9.47
N GLN A 61 2.74 -3.92 -9.69
CA GLN A 61 2.78 -4.53 -11.03
C GLN A 61 1.43 -4.51 -11.75
N HIS A 62 0.32 -4.38 -10.98
CA HIS A 62 -1.06 -4.42 -11.48
C HIS A 62 -1.74 -3.04 -11.42
N ILE A 63 -0.97 -1.96 -11.64
CA ILE A 63 -1.51 -0.58 -11.56
C ILE A 63 -2.64 -0.33 -12.54
N ARG A 64 -2.60 -0.91 -13.74
CA ARG A 64 -3.69 -0.75 -14.72
C ARG A 64 -4.99 -1.35 -14.20
N GLN A 65 -4.92 -2.53 -13.60
CA GLN A 65 -6.07 -3.19 -13.03
C GLN A 65 -6.61 -2.41 -11.82
N LEU A 66 -5.72 -1.91 -10.97
CA LEU A 66 -6.09 -1.03 -9.87
C LEU A 66 -6.80 0.24 -10.38
N GLN A 67 -6.29 0.89 -11.41
CA GLN A 67 -6.93 2.05 -12.03
C GLN A 67 -8.31 1.70 -12.61
N ASN A 68 -8.44 0.55 -13.27
CA ASN A 68 -9.72 0.07 -13.80
C ASN A 68 -10.72 -0.18 -12.67
N ALA A 69 -10.32 -0.86 -11.59
CA ALA A 69 -11.17 -1.10 -10.42
C ALA A 69 -11.64 0.21 -9.77
N LEU A 70 -10.78 1.23 -9.74
CA LEU A 70 -11.10 2.57 -9.24
C LEU A 70 -11.80 3.46 -10.28
N ARG A 71 -11.96 2.99 -11.53
CA ARG A 71 -12.54 3.73 -12.66
C ARG A 71 -11.79 5.03 -12.97
N ILE A 72 -10.47 5.02 -12.80
CA ILE A 72 -9.59 6.16 -13.05
C ILE A 72 -9.07 6.10 -14.50
N GLY A 73 -9.07 7.24 -15.18
CA GLY A 73 -8.51 7.34 -16.53
C GLY A 73 -6.98 7.15 -16.58
N ALA A 74 -6.44 6.99 -17.80
CA ALA A 74 -5.05 6.62 -18.03
C ALA A 74 -4.01 7.70 -17.68
N VAL A 75 -4.40 8.96 -17.55
CA VAL A 75 -3.46 10.09 -17.31
C VAL A 75 -3.45 10.42 -15.82
N THR A 76 -2.53 9.81 -15.10
CA THR A 76 -2.40 9.97 -13.64
C THR A 76 -0.94 10.10 -13.22
N GLY A 77 -0.69 10.83 -12.15
CA GLY A 77 0.58 10.78 -11.42
C GLY A 77 0.61 9.54 -10.53
N LEU A 78 1.74 8.84 -10.47
CA LEU A 78 1.93 7.65 -9.63
C LEU A 78 3.23 7.77 -8.85
N TYR A 79 3.15 7.69 -7.51
CA TYR A 79 4.33 7.73 -6.66
C TYR A 79 4.06 7.18 -5.25
N ASN A 80 5.14 6.84 -4.54
CA ASN A 80 5.08 6.59 -3.10
C ASN A 80 5.34 7.92 -2.39
N TRP A 81 4.59 8.21 -1.34
CA TRP A 81 4.81 9.41 -0.56
C TRP A 81 5.41 9.09 0.81
N ARG A 82 6.30 9.96 1.26
CA ARG A 82 6.86 9.95 2.63
C ARG A 82 6.92 11.36 3.16
N GLY A 83 6.46 11.55 4.37
CA GLY A 83 6.47 12.81 5.10
C GLY A 83 6.63 12.59 6.59
N MET A 84 6.32 13.62 7.35
CA MET A 84 6.28 13.57 8.81
C MET A 84 4.88 14.00 9.26
N THR A 85 4.39 13.40 10.32
CA THR A 85 3.19 13.83 11.01
C THR A 85 3.50 15.04 11.88
N ASP A 86 2.48 15.72 12.39
CA ASP A 86 2.64 16.89 13.29
C ASP A 86 3.44 16.55 14.54
N ASP A 87 3.35 15.33 15.03
CA ASP A 87 4.10 14.83 16.18
C ASP A 87 5.57 14.51 15.84
N GLY A 88 5.99 14.70 14.59
CA GLY A 88 7.36 14.44 14.11
C GLY A 88 7.65 12.99 13.75
N ASP A 89 6.65 12.12 13.76
CA ASP A 89 6.78 10.74 13.35
C ASP A 89 6.79 10.60 11.83
N GLY A 90 7.58 9.65 11.34
CA GLY A 90 7.64 9.35 9.92
C GLY A 90 6.32 8.77 9.40
N SER A 91 5.76 9.38 8.37
CA SER A 91 4.54 8.94 7.71
C SER A 91 4.81 8.47 6.30
N GLN A 92 4.14 7.41 5.88
CA GLN A 92 4.28 6.84 4.53
C GLN A 92 2.91 6.44 3.98
N ILE A 93 2.72 6.73 2.69
CA ILE A 93 1.60 6.23 1.89
C ILE A 93 2.18 5.30 0.84
N ASP A 94 1.64 4.08 0.75
CA ASP A 94 2.21 3.02 -0.09
C ASP A 94 2.11 3.38 -1.57
N LEU A 95 1.00 3.98 -1.99
CA LEU A 95 0.82 4.47 -3.35
C LEU A 95 -0.11 5.68 -3.38
N VAL A 96 0.30 6.73 -4.07
CA VAL A 96 -0.55 7.87 -4.42
C VAL A 96 -0.84 7.83 -5.91
N ILE A 97 -2.11 7.98 -6.26
CA ILE A 97 -2.59 8.11 -7.64
C ILE A 97 -3.22 9.49 -7.78
N GLU A 98 -2.60 10.38 -8.54
CA GLU A 98 -3.15 11.71 -8.84
C GLU A 98 -3.95 11.66 -10.14
N TRP A 99 -5.24 11.94 -10.08
CA TRP A 99 -6.07 12.07 -11.25
C TRP A 99 -6.29 13.55 -11.59
N HIS A 100 -5.42 14.08 -12.42
CA HIS A 100 -5.41 15.50 -12.76
C HIS A 100 -6.73 15.99 -13.40
N GLY A 101 -7.41 15.15 -14.16
CA GLY A 101 -8.67 15.49 -14.80
C GLY A 101 -9.80 15.84 -13.84
N GLU A 102 -9.85 15.16 -12.69
CA GLU A 102 -10.89 15.31 -11.66
C GLU A 102 -10.40 16.03 -10.41
N ARG A 103 -9.14 16.46 -10.37
CA ARG A 103 -8.51 17.05 -9.17
C ARG A 103 -8.71 16.18 -7.94
N THR A 104 -8.45 14.89 -8.09
CA THR A 104 -8.64 13.90 -7.03
C THR A 104 -7.36 13.09 -6.84
N ASP A 105 -6.96 12.93 -5.58
CA ASP A 105 -5.83 12.15 -5.17
C ASP A 105 -6.32 10.91 -4.40
N TYR A 106 -5.94 9.74 -4.88
CA TYR A 106 -6.24 8.48 -4.24
C TYR A 106 -5.04 8.06 -3.41
N LEU A 107 -5.20 8.01 -2.10
CA LEU A 107 -4.19 7.53 -1.17
C LEU A 107 -4.46 6.06 -0.90
N CYS A 108 -3.63 5.21 -1.50
CA CYS A 108 -3.78 3.77 -1.39
C CYS A 108 -2.91 3.23 -0.24
N GLU A 109 -3.56 2.62 0.71
CA GLU A 109 -2.95 1.82 1.77
C GLU A 109 -3.10 0.35 1.41
N ILE A 110 -1.99 -0.36 1.32
CA ILE A 110 -1.93 -1.74 0.83
C ILE A 110 -1.70 -2.68 2.00
N LYS A 111 -2.62 -3.64 2.24
CA LYS A 111 -2.54 -4.57 3.38
C LYS A 111 -2.80 -6.00 2.97
N PHE A 112 -1.79 -6.84 3.18
CA PHE A 112 -1.96 -8.28 3.16
C PHE A 112 -2.63 -8.75 4.44
N SER A 113 -3.66 -9.56 4.33
CA SER A 113 -4.27 -10.29 5.45
C SER A 113 -4.89 -11.60 4.97
N GLU A 114 -4.83 -12.65 5.80
CA GLU A 114 -5.45 -13.95 5.50
C GLU A 114 -6.98 -13.91 5.63
N ASN A 115 -7.50 -12.91 6.31
CA ASN A 115 -8.92 -12.72 6.55
C ASN A 115 -9.32 -11.30 6.18
N VAL A 116 -10.62 -11.03 6.18
CA VAL A 116 -11.17 -9.67 6.02
C VAL A 116 -10.51 -8.73 7.02
N PHE A 117 -9.89 -7.65 6.53
CA PHE A 117 -9.06 -6.74 7.33
C PHE A 117 -9.93 -5.87 8.25
N ALA A 118 -9.70 -5.91 9.55
CA ALA A 118 -10.44 -5.12 10.52
C ALA A 118 -9.66 -3.87 10.92
N ILE A 119 -10.23 -2.70 10.66
CA ILE A 119 -9.70 -1.41 11.13
C ILE A 119 -10.12 -1.23 12.58
N ASN A 120 -9.14 -1.03 13.48
CA ASN A 120 -9.36 -0.63 14.87
C ASN A 120 -9.22 0.89 15.04
N ALA A 121 -9.42 1.40 16.26
CA ALA A 121 -9.36 2.84 16.55
C ALA A 121 -7.98 3.44 16.25
N ASP A 122 -6.91 2.78 16.69
CA ASP A 122 -5.54 3.28 16.54
C ASP A 122 -5.12 3.29 15.06
N TYR A 123 -5.49 2.24 14.31
CA TYR A 123 -5.19 2.18 12.89
C TYR A 123 -5.99 3.23 12.09
N LYS A 124 -7.27 3.47 12.46
CA LYS A 124 -8.05 4.57 11.91
C LYS A 124 -7.36 5.91 12.14
N GLN A 125 -6.89 6.17 13.37
CA GLN A 125 -6.19 7.42 13.69
C GLN A 125 -4.93 7.56 12.84
N SER A 126 -4.11 6.52 12.75
CA SER A 126 -2.92 6.52 11.89
C SER A 126 -3.24 6.82 10.42
N LEU A 127 -4.35 6.32 9.88
CA LEU A 127 -4.79 6.63 8.51
C LEU A 127 -5.17 8.11 8.36
N LEU A 128 -5.85 8.69 9.35
CA LEU A 128 -6.22 10.10 9.35
C LEU A 128 -4.99 11.01 9.46
N ASP A 129 -4.01 10.65 10.29
CA ASP A 129 -2.75 11.38 10.45
C ASP A 129 -1.94 11.38 9.14
N LYS A 130 -1.91 10.24 8.43
CA LYS A 130 -1.31 10.14 7.08
C LYS A 130 -1.97 11.10 6.08
N ILE A 131 -3.31 11.17 6.08
CA ILE A 131 -4.06 12.06 5.19
C ILE A 131 -3.75 13.52 5.52
N SER A 132 -3.70 13.90 6.81
CA SER A 132 -3.37 15.25 7.26
C SER A 132 -1.95 15.64 6.86
N ALA A 133 -0.97 14.79 7.15
CA ALA A 133 0.43 15.02 6.79
C ALA A 133 0.63 15.13 5.26
N PHE A 134 -0.09 14.31 4.48
CA PHE A 134 -0.06 14.42 3.02
C PHE A 134 -0.62 15.77 2.55
N ARG A 135 -1.78 16.17 3.05
CA ARG A 135 -2.43 17.45 2.70
C ARG A 135 -1.57 18.67 3.01
N GLU A 136 -0.85 18.65 4.12
CA GLU A 136 0.03 19.73 4.54
C GLU A 136 1.29 19.85 3.69
N SER A 137 1.87 18.68 3.34
CA SER A 137 3.10 18.62 2.53
C SER A 137 2.90 19.05 1.08
N ALA A 138 1.68 18.92 0.57
CA ALA A 138 1.36 19.07 -0.84
C ALA A 138 0.61 20.39 -1.08
N GLN A 139 1.32 21.51 -1.04
CA GLN A 139 0.73 22.85 -1.22
C GLN A 139 -0.03 23.04 -2.53
N HIS A 140 0.36 22.33 -3.60
CA HIS A 140 -0.31 22.37 -4.91
C HIS A 140 -1.63 21.59 -4.92
N ILE A 141 -1.87 20.73 -3.93
CA ILE A 141 -3.04 19.83 -3.83
C ILE A 141 -4.16 20.42 -2.96
N LYS A 142 -3.99 21.64 -2.44
CA LYS A 142 -5.00 22.27 -1.54
C LYS A 142 -6.43 22.33 -2.12
N SER A 143 -6.56 22.21 -3.45
CA SER A 143 -7.84 22.21 -4.16
C SER A 143 -8.30 20.82 -4.59
N HIS A 144 -7.53 19.77 -4.29
CA HIS A 144 -7.88 18.39 -4.67
C HIS A 144 -8.72 17.71 -3.59
N SER A 145 -9.63 16.85 -4.03
CA SER A 145 -10.28 15.88 -3.17
C SER A 145 -9.30 14.76 -2.84
N ILE A 146 -9.27 14.32 -1.59
CA ILE A 146 -8.46 13.17 -1.17
C ILE A 146 -9.38 12.02 -0.85
N LEU A 147 -9.16 10.87 -1.46
CA LEU A 147 -9.88 9.63 -1.23
C LEU A 147 -8.94 8.58 -0.68
N LEU A 148 -9.27 8.04 0.51
CA LEU A 148 -8.56 6.92 1.09
C LEU A 148 -9.03 5.62 0.46
N VAL A 149 -8.11 4.88 -0.13
CA VAL A 149 -8.33 3.57 -0.76
C VAL A 149 -7.65 2.49 0.05
N MET A 150 -8.39 1.49 0.49
CA MET A 150 -7.81 0.28 1.05
C MET A 150 -7.66 -0.77 -0.04
N VAL A 151 -6.43 -1.20 -0.31
CA VAL A 151 -6.13 -2.33 -1.21
C VAL A 151 -5.76 -3.52 -0.35
N THR A 152 -6.62 -4.52 -0.31
CA THR A 152 -6.46 -5.65 0.62
C THR A 152 -6.61 -6.98 -0.10
N THR A 153 -6.12 -8.06 0.50
CA THR A 153 -6.32 -9.41 -0.06
C THR A 153 -7.79 -9.84 -0.01
N MET A 154 -8.46 -9.62 1.13
CA MET A 154 -9.76 -10.22 1.44
C MET A 154 -10.86 -9.20 1.74
N GLY A 155 -10.61 -7.90 1.48
CA GLY A 155 -11.55 -6.83 1.79
C GLY A 155 -11.46 -6.28 3.21
N VAL A 156 -12.23 -5.22 3.49
CA VAL A 156 -12.27 -4.52 4.78
C VAL A 156 -13.56 -4.84 5.54
N LYS A 157 -13.42 -5.24 6.81
CA LYS A 157 -14.56 -5.50 7.67
C LYS A 157 -15.32 -4.22 7.98
N ARG A 158 -16.62 -4.21 7.70
CA ARG A 158 -17.49 -3.09 8.07
C ARG A 158 -17.64 -3.02 9.59
N ASN A 159 -17.20 -1.91 10.18
CA ASN A 159 -17.30 -1.63 11.60
C ASN A 159 -17.34 -0.10 11.84
N VAL A 160 -17.40 0.33 13.11
CA VAL A 160 -17.47 1.76 13.48
C VAL A 160 -16.23 2.58 13.09
N HIS A 161 -15.14 1.93 12.75
CA HIS A 161 -13.87 2.57 12.37
C HIS A 161 -13.64 2.58 10.86
N SER A 162 -14.31 1.70 10.10
CA SER A 162 -14.09 1.56 8.65
C SER A 162 -14.66 2.72 7.83
N GLY A 163 -15.45 3.63 8.42
CA GLY A 163 -16.06 4.76 7.73
C GLY A 163 -15.06 5.82 7.20
N CYS A 164 -13.77 5.74 7.57
CA CYS A 164 -12.73 6.59 6.99
C CYS A 164 -12.28 6.12 5.60
N VAL A 165 -12.58 4.89 5.21
CA VAL A 165 -12.25 4.32 3.89
C VAL A 165 -13.30 4.76 2.87
N ASN A 166 -12.85 5.42 1.81
CA ASN A 166 -13.73 5.87 0.73
C ASN A 166 -13.97 4.78 -0.31
N LEU A 167 -12.91 4.05 -0.66
CA LEU A 167 -12.93 3.01 -1.68
C LEU A 167 -12.15 1.78 -1.21
N GLU A 168 -12.52 0.64 -1.75
CA GLU A 168 -11.92 -0.64 -1.43
C GLU A 168 -11.67 -1.42 -2.71
N VAL A 169 -10.47 -2.00 -2.82
CA VAL A 169 -10.07 -2.89 -3.91
C VAL A 169 -9.51 -4.16 -3.30
N THR A 170 -9.99 -5.30 -3.74
CA THR A 170 -9.49 -6.61 -3.30
C THR A 170 -8.49 -7.18 -4.27
N LEU A 171 -7.74 -8.20 -3.82
CA LEU A 171 -6.79 -8.93 -4.66
C LEU A 171 -7.46 -9.45 -5.94
N ASP A 172 -8.69 -9.98 -5.86
CA ASP A 172 -9.40 -10.53 -7.01
C ASP A 172 -9.59 -9.48 -8.11
N SER A 173 -9.92 -8.24 -7.73
CA SER A 173 -10.08 -7.13 -8.68
C SER A 173 -8.80 -6.74 -9.45
N LEU A 174 -7.65 -7.27 -9.06
CA LEU A 174 -6.40 -7.07 -9.80
C LEU A 174 -6.20 -8.10 -10.92
N PHE A 175 -7.08 -9.10 -11.04
CA PHE A 175 -6.99 -10.16 -12.02
C PHE A 175 -8.23 -10.27 -12.93
N ASP A 176 -9.22 -9.36 -12.75
CA ASP A 176 -10.39 -9.16 -13.61
C ASP A 176 -10.08 -8.19 -14.82
#